data_f2b4acb4e42eb3fff67b533387690132
#
_entry.id   f2b4acb4e42eb3fff67b533387690132
#
_cell.length_a   1.000
_cell.length_b   1.000
_cell.length_c   1.000
_cell.angle_alpha   90.00
_cell.angle_beta   90.00
_cell.angle_gamma   90.00
#
_symmetry.space_group_name_H-M   'P 1'
#
loop_
_entity.id
_entity.type
_entity.pdbx_description
1 polymer ?
#
loop_
_entity_poly.entity_id
_entity_poly.type
_entity_poly.pdbx_seq_one_letter_code
_entity_poly.pdbx_strand_id
1 'polypeptide(L)'
;MCIRDSLSRMNVFLDNDGYDVVIGSRYISGVNVINWPIQRVLLSYFASIYARLVTGVPVKDLTSGFVGYKSSVLKSVLKENVMFNGYAFQIEMKFKAFSKGFKLMEIPIIFTDRTKGESKMSLSIVWEAVFGLLLLKIKQVFKF
;
A
#
# COMPACT_ATOMS: atom_id res chain seq x y z
N MET A 1 2.72 -7.27 -18.21
CA MET A 1 3.97 -7.46 -17.41
C MET A 1 3.73 -8.61 -16.44
N CYS A 2 4.57 -9.65 -16.47
CA CYS A 2 4.40 -10.83 -15.59
C CYS A 2 4.79 -10.47 -14.14
N ILE A 3 4.18 -11.13 -13.15
CA ILE A 3 4.54 -10.96 -11.72
C ILE A 3 6.04 -11.21 -11.51
N ARG A 4 6.60 -12.21 -12.21
CA ARG A 4 8.03 -12.55 -12.14
C ARG A 4 8.93 -11.37 -12.55
N ASP A 5 8.58 -10.65 -13.63
CA ASP A 5 9.33 -9.49 -14.10
C ASP A 5 9.24 -8.33 -13.09
N SER A 6 8.08 -8.18 -12.46
CA SER A 6 7.87 -7.17 -11.42
C SER A 6 8.71 -7.44 -10.17
N LEU A 7 8.85 -8.72 -9.76
CA LEU A 7 9.70 -9.11 -8.63
C LEU A 7 11.19 -8.82 -8.91
N SER A 8 11.66 -9.16 -10.11
CA SER A 8 13.04 -8.86 -10.51
C SER A 8 13.31 -7.35 -10.47
N ARG A 9 12.39 -6.53 -10.97
CA ARG A 9 12.52 -5.07 -10.90
C ARG A 9 12.49 -4.55 -9.46
N MET A 10 11.63 -5.08 -8.59
CA MET A 10 11.61 -4.70 -7.17
C MET A 10 12.95 -4.95 -6.50
N ASN A 11 13.57 -6.11 -6.74
CA ASN A 11 14.86 -6.44 -6.18
C ASN A 11 15.95 -5.45 -6.63
N VAL A 12 15.97 -5.07 -7.91
CA VAL A 12 16.94 -4.06 -8.41
C VAL A 12 16.81 -2.75 -7.62
N PHE A 13 15.61 -2.24 -7.42
CA PHE A 13 15.40 -0.99 -6.68
C PHE A 13 15.74 -1.11 -5.18
N LEU A 14 15.50 -2.28 -4.58
CA LEU A 14 15.85 -2.53 -3.18
C LEU A 14 17.37 -2.67 -2.99
N ASP A 15 18.05 -3.32 -3.92
CA ASP A 15 19.48 -3.64 -3.77
C ASP A 15 20.40 -2.51 -4.28
N ASN A 16 20.09 -1.93 -5.44
CA ASN A 16 21.03 -1.03 -6.16
C ASN A 16 20.68 0.45 -6.02
N ASP A 17 19.40 0.81 -5.97
CA ASP A 17 18.96 2.21 -6.04
C ASP A 17 18.70 2.85 -4.66
N GLY A 18 19.00 2.13 -3.58
CA GLY A 18 18.93 2.67 -2.22
C GLY A 18 17.51 2.93 -1.71
N TYR A 19 16.50 2.35 -2.34
CA TYR A 19 15.13 2.36 -1.81
C TYR A 19 14.94 1.26 -0.78
N ASP A 20 14.10 1.54 0.21
CA ASP A 20 13.86 0.65 1.34
C ASP A 20 12.54 -0.13 1.23
N VAL A 21 11.58 0.46 0.50
CA VAL A 21 10.26 -0.12 0.21
C VAL A 21 9.93 0.13 -1.26
N VAL A 22 9.58 -0.90 -2.00
CA VAL A 22 9.14 -0.81 -3.40
C VAL A 22 7.72 -1.30 -3.52
N ILE A 23 6.84 -0.46 -4.04
CA ILE A 23 5.39 -0.68 -4.12
C ILE A 23 4.99 -0.88 -5.57
N GLY A 24 4.37 -2.02 -5.88
CA GLY A 24 3.74 -2.23 -7.17
C GLY A 24 2.42 -1.45 -7.24
N SER A 25 2.42 -0.37 -8.01
CA SER A 25 1.31 0.58 -8.08
C SER A 25 0.45 0.33 -9.31
N ARG A 26 -0.86 0.30 -9.12
CA ARG A 26 -1.86 0.24 -10.20
C ARG A 26 -2.17 1.62 -10.78
N TYR A 27 -1.73 2.69 -10.12
CA TYR A 27 -2.17 4.06 -10.39
C TYR A 27 -1.05 5.04 -10.74
N ILE A 28 0.21 4.62 -10.74
CA ILE A 28 1.33 5.53 -10.99
C ILE A 28 1.37 6.03 -12.45
N SER A 29 1.03 5.16 -13.41
CA SER A 29 1.02 5.44 -14.85
C SER A 29 -0.39 5.32 -15.47
N GLY A 30 -1.43 5.74 -14.74
CA GLY A 30 -2.83 5.55 -15.12
C GLY A 30 -3.47 4.41 -14.34
N VAL A 31 -4.64 3.95 -14.77
CA VAL A 31 -5.37 2.84 -14.15
C VAL A 31 -4.99 1.53 -14.84
N ASN A 32 -4.15 0.72 -14.18
CA ASN A 32 -3.60 -0.51 -14.73
C ASN A 32 -4.24 -1.75 -14.10
N VAL A 33 -5.55 -1.91 -14.28
CA VAL A 33 -6.32 -3.07 -13.81
C VAL A 33 -7.08 -3.70 -14.96
N ILE A 34 -7.16 -5.04 -14.98
CA ILE A 34 -7.84 -5.83 -16.00
C ILE A 34 -8.97 -6.61 -15.33
N ASN A 35 -10.15 -6.61 -15.95
CA ASN A 35 -11.35 -7.34 -15.52
C ASN A 35 -11.91 -6.92 -14.14
N TRP A 36 -11.66 -5.66 -13.71
CA TRP A 36 -12.29 -5.14 -12.50
C TRP A 36 -13.61 -4.45 -12.83
N PRO A 37 -14.67 -4.67 -12.02
CA PRO A 37 -15.86 -3.84 -12.08
C PRO A 37 -15.50 -2.37 -11.81
N ILE A 38 -16.10 -1.45 -12.57
CA ILE A 38 -15.79 -0.01 -12.44
C ILE A 38 -15.96 0.53 -11.01
N GLN A 39 -16.95 0.03 -10.29
CA GLN A 39 -17.19 0.41 -8.90
C GLN A 39 -15.99 0.07 -7.99
N ARG A 40 -15.38 -1.08 -8.20
CA ARG A 40 -14.18 -1.51 -7.45
C ARG A 40 -12.97 -0.65 -7.80
N VAL A 41 -12.82 -0.29 -9.07
CA VAL A 41 -11.75 0.63 -9.52
C VAL A 41 -11.89 1.97 -8.82
N LEU A 42 -13.07 2.57 -8.88
CA LEU A 42 -13.36 3.86 -8.26
C LEU A 42 -13.13 3.82 -6.73
N LEU A 43 -13.67 2.81 -6.06
CA LEU A 43 -13.51 2.65 -4.61
C LEU A 43 -12.03 2.54 -4.21
N SER A 44 -11.26 1.70 -4.90
CA SER A 44 -9.83 1.52 -4.63
C SER A 44 -9.02 2.78 -4.92
N TYR A 45 -9.35 3.49 -5.99
CA TYR A 45 -8.68 4.74 -6.37
C TYR A 45 -8.93 5.85 -5.34
N PHE A 46 -10.21 6.08 -4.96
CA PHE A 46 -10.56 7.07 -3.95
C PHE A 46 -10.03 6.71 -2.57
N ALA A 47 -10.03 5.42 -2.20
CA ALA A 47 -9.42 4.95 -0.95
C ALA A 47 -7.92 5.28 -0.90
N SER A 48 -7.20 5.14 -2.02
CA SER A 48 -5.78 5.50 -2.10
C SER A 48 -5.55 7.02 -2.00
N ILE A 49 -6.41 7.84 -2.63
CA ILE A 49 -6.36 9.30 -2.50
C ILE A 49 -6.60 9.72 -1.05
N TYR A 50 -7.65 9.21 -0.43
CA TYR A 50 -7.99 9.48 0.97
C TYR A 50 -6.82 9.10 1.91
N ALA A 51 -6.29 7.89 1.77
CA ALA A 51 -5.18 7.41 2.57
C ALA A 51 -3.94 8.31 2.42
N ARG A 52 -3.64 8.76 1.19
CA ARG A 52 -2.54 9.69 0.93
C ARG A 52 -2.75 11.04 1.59
N LEU A 53 -3.95 11.61 1.53
CA LEU A 53 -4.28 12.89 2.15
C LEU A 53 -4.17 12.82 3.67
N VAL A 54 -4.68 11.76 4.28
CA VAL A 54 -4.65 11.59 5.74
C VAL A 54 -3.25 11.30 6.25
N THR A 55 -2.52 10.39 5.60
CA THR A 55 -1.19 9.95 6.07
C THR A 55 -0.06 10.88 5.66
N GLY A 56 -0.21 11.61 4.55
CA GLY A 56 0.85 12.43 3.96
C GLY A 56 1.94 11.61 3.22
N VAL A 57 1.74 10.31 3.04
CA VAL A 57 2.71 9.45 2.33
C VAL A 57 2.65 9.75 0.82
N PRO A 58 3.77 10.07 0.15
CA PRO A 58 3.79 10.47 -1.26
C PRO A 58 3.72 9.26 -2.21
N VAL A 59 2.74 8.38 -2.01
CA VAL A 59 2.52 7.14 -2.77
C VAL A 59 1.11 7.17 -3.35
N LYS A 60 0.97 6.89 -4.66
CA LYS A 60 -0.33 6.90 -5.34
C LYS A 60 -1.19 5.70 -5.00
N ASP A 61 -0.60 4.53 -4.76
CA ASP A 61 -1.31 3.29 -4.44
C ASP A 61 -0.96 2.76 -3.06
N LEU A 62 -1.48 3.42 -2.03
CA LEU A 62 -1.29 2.99 -0.64
C LEU A 62 -2.02 1.68 -0.30
N THR A 63 -3.05 1.34 -1.04
CA THR A 63 -3.84 0.11 -0.83
C THR A 63 -3.25 -1.14 -1.49
N SER A 64 -2.19 -0.99 -2.29
CA SER A 64 -1.53 -2.13 -2.94
C SER A 64 -0.95 -3.10 -1.92
N GLY A 65 -1.21 -4.40 -2.12
CA GLY A 65 -0.61 -5.49 -1.35
C GLY A 65 0.67 -6.06 -1.98
N PHE A 66 1.02 -5.63 -3.19
CA PHE A 66 2.24 -6.08 -3.87
C PHE A 66 3.41 -5.13 -3.53
N VAL A 67 4.12 -5.47 -2.45
CA VAL A 67 5.15 -4.60 -1.87
C VAL A 67 6.38 -5.40 -1.49
N GLY A 68 7.55 -4.92 -1.86
CA GLY A 68 8.86 -5.39 -1.40
C GLY A 68 9.39 -4.50 -0.28
N TYR A 69 9.85 -5.10 0.80
CA TYR A 69 10.48 -4.42 1.92
C TYR A 69 11.88 -4.98 2.16
N LYS A 70 12.86 -4.12 2.44
CA LYS A 70 14.12 -4.58 3.04
C LYS A 70 13.85 -5.21 4.41
N SER A 71 14.64 -6.22 4.80
CA SER A 71 14.48 -6.88 6.10
C SER A 71 14.66 -5.93 7.28
N SER A 72 15.53 -4.92 7.14
CA SER A 72 15.72 -3.85 8.13
C SER A 72 14.45 -3.04 8.37
N VAL A 73 13.70 -2.72 7.31
CA VAL A 73 12.42 -2.00 7.39
C VAL A 73 11.39 -2.83 8.15
N LEU A 74 11.23 -4.11 7.76
CA LEU A 74 10.29 -5.01 8.45
C LEU A 74 10.61 -5.16 9.92
N LYS A 75 11.87 -5.38 10.27
CA LYS A 75 12.31 -5.46 11.67
C LYS A 75 12.02 -4.17 12.44
N SER A 76 12.20 -3.02 11.82
CA SER A 76 11.93 -1.73 12.45
C SER A 76 10.44 -1.45 12.63
N VAL A 77 9.63 -1.73 11.61
CA VAL A 77 8.18 -1.46 11.63
C VAL A 77 7.43 -2.43 12.52
N LEU A 78 7.81 -3.72 12.50
CA LEU A 78 7.16 -4.77 13.30
C LEU A 78 7.53 -4.73 14.80
N LYS A 79 8.53 -3.94 15.21
CA LYS A 79 8.76 -3.64 16.63
C LYS A 79 7.62 -2.82 17.25
N GLU A 80 6.92 -2.07 16.44
CA GLU A 80 5.72 -1.35 16.86
C GLU A 80 4.49 -2.24 16.67
N ASN A 81 3.53 -2.09 17.58
CA ASN A 81 2.28 -2.85 17.50
C ASN A 81 1.54 -2.51 16.20
N VAL A 82 1.31 -3.49 15.34
CA VAL A 82 0.50 -3.36 14.13
C VAL A 82 -0.96 -3.56 14.52
N MET A 83 -1.79 -2.57 14.24
CA MET A 83 -3.16 -2.50 14.78
C MET A 83 -4.21 -3.04 13.82
N PHE A 84 -3.95 -2.98 12.51
CA PHE A 84 -4.97 -3.25 11.49
C PHE A 84 -4.72 -4.54 10.71
N ASN A 85 -5.79 -5.03 10.09
CA ASN A 85 -5.79 -6.17 9.19
C ASN A 85 -6.21 -5.74 7.77
N GLY A 86 -6.02 -6.62 6.78
CA GLY A 86 -6.51 -6.41 5.42
C GLY A 86 -5.91 -5.18 4.72
N TYR A 87 -6.76 -4.32 4.17
CA TYR A 87 -6.31 -3.14 3.42
C TYR A 87 -5.70 -2.06 4.33
N ALA A 88 -6.25 -1.87 5.51
CA ALA A 88 -5.72 -0.91 6.49
C ALA A 88 -4.31 -1.31 6.95
N PHE A 89 -4.02 -2.61 7.10
CA PHE A 89 -2.68 -3.12 7.34
C PHE A 89 -1.67 -2.67 6.27
N GLN A 90 -2.05 -2.73 4.99
CA GLN A 90 -1.16 -2.32 3.90
C GLN A 90 -0.80 -0.84 3.98
N ILE A 91 -1.75 -0.01 4.37
CA ILE A 91 -1.54 1.43 4.54
C ILE A 91 -0.70 1.70 5.79
N GLU A 92 -1.00 1.03 6.91
CA GLU A 92 -0.26 1.16 8.18
C GLU A 92 1.22 0.84 8.00
N MET A 93 1.56 -0.26 7.34
CA MET A 93 2.94 -0.67 7.10
C MET A 93 3.73 0.39 6.32
N LYS A 94 3.16 0.93 5.23
CA LYS A 94 3.80 1.98 4.42
C LYS A 94 3.91 3.29 5.18
N PHE A 95 2.88 3.65 5.94
CA PHE A 95 2.86 4.84 6.76
C PHE A 95 3.94 4.80 7.86
N LYS A 96 4.06 3.69 8.59
CA LYS A 96 5.12 3.50 9.59
C LYS A 96 6.51 3.52 8.98
N ALA A 97 6.70 2.88 7.82
CA ALA A 97 7.96 2.93 7.10
C ALA A 97 8.32 4.38 6.71
N PHE A 98 7.38 5.11 6.13
CA PHE A 98 7.55 6.51 5.76
C PHE A 98 7.85 7.41 6.97
N SER A 99 7.09 7.24 8.05
CA SER A 99 7.27 8.01 9.30
C SER A 99 8.63 7.80 9.97
N LYS A 100 9.27 6.66 9.73
CA LYS A 100 10.63 6.34 10.19
C LYS A 100 11.72 6.84 9.24
N GLY A 101 11.37 7.52 8.15
CA GLY A 101 12.31 8.08 7.18
C GLY A 101 12.82 7.10 6.13
N PHE A 102 12.20 5.92 5.98
CA PHE A 102 12.55 4.99 4.92
C PHE A 102 12.10 5.50 3.55
N LYS A 103 12.90 5.23 2.52
CA LYS A 103 12.66 5.67 1.15
C LYS A 103 11.70 4.71 0.44
N LEU A 104 10.55 5.25 0.00
CA LEU A 104 9.53 4.51 -0.73
C LEU A 104 9.62 4.81 -2.22
N MET A 105 9.44 3.78 -3.04
CA MET A 105 9.38 3.86 -4.51
C MET A 105 8.15 3.14 -5.03
N GLU A 106 7.52 3.69 -6.06
CA GLU A 106 6.44 3.01 -6.79
C GLU A 106 6.93 2.55 -8.17
N ILE A 107 6.58 1.33 -8.53
CA ILE A 107 6.76 0.80 -9.88
C ILE A 107 5.40 0.45 -10.49
N PRO A 108 5.17 0.70 -11.78
CA PRO A 108 3.91 0.34 -12.42
C PRO A 108 3.77 -1.18 -12.51
N ILE A 109 2.59 -1.67 -12.13
CA ILE A 109 2.19 -3.06 -12.33
C ILE A 109 0.83 -3.11 -13.05
N ILE A 110 0.58 -4.20 -13.78
CA ILE A 110 -0.75 -4.52 -14.30
C ILE A 110 -1.36 -5.57 -13.39
N PHE A 111 -2.51 -5.25 -12.82
CA PHE A 111 -3.23 -6.16 -11.94
C PHE A 111 -4.41 -6.77 -12.69
N THR A 112 -4.37 -8.08 -12.87
CA THR A 112 -5.48 -8.86 -13.45
C THR A 112 -6.27 -9.51 -12.32
N ASP A 113 -7.60 -9.40 -12.36
CA ASP A 113 -8.45 -10.04 -11.36
C ASP A 113 -8.34 -11.57 -11.41
N ARG A 114 -8.55 -12.18 -10.26
CA ARG A 114 -8.58 -13.64 -10.18
C ARG A 114 -9.86 -14.14 -10.86
N THR A 115 -9.73 -15.17 -11.67
CA THR A 115 -10.88 -15.82 -12.33
C THR A 115 -11.74 -16.63 -11.37
N LYS A 116 -11.24 -16.92 -10.16
CA LYS A 116 -11.94 -17.64 -9.08
C LYS A 116 -11.69 -16.93 -7.74
N GLY A 117 -12.74 -16.70 -6.99
CA GLY A 117 -12.72 -16.13 -5.64
C GLY A 117 -13.57 -14.86 -5.52
N GLU A 118 -14.27 -14.73 -4.40
CA GLU A 118 -15.07 -13.54 -4.10
C GLU A 118 -14.20 -12.39 -3.60
N SER A 119 -14.55 -11.17 -4.00
CA SER A 119 -13.93 -9.96 -3.47
C SER A 119 -14.41 -9.75 -2.03
N LYS A 120 -13.49 -9.79 -1.06
CA LYS A 120 -13.77 -9.55 0.35
C LYS A 120 -13.92 -8.06 0.71
N MET A 121 -14.23 -7.19 -0.27
CA MET A 121 -14.48 -5.77 0.02
C MET A 121 -15.93 -5.61 0.49
N SER A 122 -16.12 -5.53 1.80
CA SER A 122 -17.39 -5.11 2.41
C SER A 122 -17.31 -3.63 2.84
N LEU A 123 -18.47 -2.98 2.94
CA LEU A 123 -18.56 -1.59 3.43
C LEU A 123 -17.97 -1.44 4.84
N SER A 124 -18.06 -2.48 5.69
CA SER A 124 -17.46 -2.49 7.02
C SER A 124 -15.94 -2.34 6.98
N ILE A 125 -15.26 -3.01 6.04
CA ILE A 125 -13.80 -2.89 5.86
C ILE A 125 -13.40 -1.48 5.41
N VAL A 126 -14.24 -0.84 4.58
CA VAL A 126 -14.00 0.54 4.14
C VAL A 126 -14.11 1.51 5.32
N TRP A 127 -15.15 1.39 6.15
CA TRP A 127 -15.31 2.23 7.33
C TRP A 127 -14.21 2.01 8.37
N GLU A 128 -13.82 0.75 8.61
CA GLU A 128 -12.70 0.42 9.48
C GLU A 128 -11.41 1.10 9.00
N ALA A 129 -11.14 1.08 7.69
CA ALA A 129 -9.97 1.75 7.12
C ALA A 129 -10.05 3.27 7.28
N VAL A 130 -11.22 3.88 7.04
CA VAL A 130 -11.41 5.34 7.17
C VAL A 130 -11.13 5.81 8.60
N PHE A 131 -11.77 5.22 9.59
CA PHE A 131 -11.58 5.61 10.99
C PHE A 131 -10.21 5.18 11.52
N GLY A 132 -9.73 4.01 11.11
CA GLY A 132 -8.43 3.51 11.52
C GLY A 132 -7.27 4.41 11.08
N LEU A 133 -7.32 4.96 9.87
CA LEU A 133 -6.28 5.87 9.37
C LEU A 133 -6.27 7.20 10.13
N LEU A 134 -7.42 7.73 10.50
CA LEU A 134 -7.50 8.93 11.33
C LEU A 134 -6.87 8.66 12.71
N LEU A 135 -7.17 7.53 13.32
CA LEU A 135 -6.55 7.13 14.60
C LEU A 135 -5.02 6.94 14.49
N LEU A 136 -4.53 6.36 13.41
CA LEU A 136 -3.10 6.24 13.13
C LEU A 136 -2.44 7.62 13.08
N LYS A 137 -3.04 8.55 12.36
CA LYS A 137 -2.50 9.90 12.23
C LYS A 137 -2.50 10.63 13.56
N ILE A 138 -3.58 10.55 14.32
CA ILE A 138 -3.68 11.15 15.66
C ILE A 138 -2.60 10.59 16.59
N LYS A 139 -2.45 9.27 16.67
CA LYS A 139 -1.42 8.64 17.51
C LYS A 139 -0.01 9.08 17.13
N GLN A 140 0.28 9.23 15.83
CA GLN A 140 1.58 9.72 15.39
C GLN A 140 1.84 11.16 15.83
N VAL A 141 0.85 12.05 15.69
CA VAL A 141 0.98 13.47 16.06
C VAL A 141 1.18 13.64 17.56
N PHE A 142 0.45 12.88 18.35
CA PHE A 142 0.52 12.97 19.82
C PHE A 142 1.58 12.06 20.46
N LYS A 143 2.34 11.27 19.66
CA LYS A 143 3.38 10.35 20.13
C LYS A 143 2.95 9.50 21.35
N PHE A 144 1.70 9.01 21.32
CA PHE A 144 1.24 8.01 22.29
C PHE A 144 1.55 6.59 21.82
#